data_12ffa8b3fd3268cb175a0e0a26f5e597
#
_entry.id   12ffa8b3fd3268cb175a0e0a26f5e597
#
_cell.length_a   1.000
_cell.length_b   1.000
_cell.length_c   1.000
_cell.angle_alpha   90.00
_cell.angle_beta   90.00
_cell.angle_gamma   90.00
#
_symmetry.space_group_name_H-M   'P 1'
#
loop_
_entity.id
_entity.type
_entity.pdbx_description
1 polymer ?
#
loop_
_entity_poly.entity_id
_entity_poly.type
_entity_poly.pdbx_seq_one_letter_code
_entity_poly.pdbx_strand_id
1 'polypeptide(L)'
;MLNRPNQSTSNKQQNQTSQSKSTAKWKTYDDPVQIPILMYHAVHVMDPSEASNANLIVAPDNFEAQIKAMVDAGYYFLTPEETYKAFSENVLPAKKVVWLTFDDGNEDFYTIAYPILKKYKAKATNNIITGFVKKGNVGNLTVKQMKEMMAHGMSFQSHTVNHPDLSVTDKATQKDELTNSIDFLEDKLNTKVNTIAYPSGRYNQTTLDLAKKTYK
;
A
#
# COMPACT_ATOMS: atom_id res chain seq x y z
N MET A 1 18.01 44.48 45.50
CA MET A 1 16.85 44.24 44.60
C MET A 1 17.26 43.18 43.57
N LEU A 2 16.77 41.96 43.73
CA LEU A 2 17.18 40.80 42.95
C LEU A 2 16.09 40.52 41.90
N ASN A 3 16.41 40.69 40.62
CA ASN A 3 15.55 40.32 39.52
C ASN A 3 15.70 38.83 39.17
N ARG A 4 14.64 38.06 39.26
CA ARG A 4 14.56 36.68 38.76
C ARG A 4 14.20 36.68 37.27
N PRO A 5 14.78 35.82 36.42
CA PRO A 5 14.33 35.66 35.05
C PRO A 5 13.13 34.70 34.96
N ASN A 6 12.23 35.08 34.08
CA ASN A 6 10.99 34.42 33.75
C ASN A 6 11.24 33.11 32.96
N GLN A 7 10.71 31.99 33.42
CA GLN A 7 10.73 30.75 32.69
C GLN A 7 9.60 30.73 31.63
N SER A 8 9.98 30.70 30.37
CA SER A 8 9.03 30.47 29.27
C SER A 8 8.77 28.98 29.14
N THR A 9 7.54 28.56 29.43
CA THR A 9 7.01 27.22 29.16
C THR A 9 6.75 27.06 27.68
N SER A 10 7.54 26.24 27.00
CA SER A 10 7.31 25.81 25.62
C SER A 10 6.18 24.80 25.59
N ASN A 11 5.03 25.20 25.11
CA ASN A 11 3.94 24.31 24.73
C ASN A 11 4.34 23.47 23.50
N LYS A 12 4.61 22.19 23.71
CA LYS A 12 4.66 21.19 22.62
C LYS A 12 3.22 20.92 22.16
N GLN A 13 2.82 21.57 21.09
CA GLN A 13 1.64 21.16 20.33
C GLN A 13 1.92 19.80 19.70
N GLN A 14 1.28 18.77 20.22
CA GLN A 14 1.15 17.48 19.56
C GLN A 14 0.22 17.66 18.36
N ASN A 15 0.77 17.70 17.14
CA ASN A 15 0.01 17.55 15.92
C ASN A 15 -0.49 16.09 15.84
N GLN A 16 -1.67 15.85 16.34
CA GLN A 16 -2.43 14.64 16.02
C GLN A 16 -2.94 14.82 14.57
N THR A 17 -2.31 14.12 13.64
CA THR A 17 -2.85 13.90 12.30
C THR A 17 -4.15 13.12 12.43
N SER A 18 -5.27 13.81 12.36
CA SER A 18 -6.59 13.21 12.31
C SER A 18 -6.75 12.48 10.98
N GLN A 19 -6.57 11.17 10.98
CA GLN A 19 -7.10 10.33 9.90
C GLN A 19 -8.62 10.58 9.83
N SER A 20 -9.09 11.07 8.69
CA SER A 20 -10.53 11.25 8.45
C SER A 20 -11.17 9.86 8.54
N LYS A 21 -11.91 9.61 9.63
CA LYS A 21 -12.74 8.40 9.76
C LYS A 21 -13.74 8.40 8.60
N SER A 22 -13.65 7.41 7.73
CA SER A 22 -14.63 7.16 6.69
C SER A 22 -16.03 7.08 7.33
N THR A 23 -16.97 7.92 6.85
CA THR A 23 -18.37 7.89 7.26
C THR A 23 -19.18 6.80 6.54
N ALA A 24 -18.51 5.84 5.93
CA ALA A 24 -19.14 4.73 5.22
C ALA A 24 -20.03 3.91 6.16
N LYS A 25 -21.27 3.67 5.73
CA LYS A 25 -22.19 2.80 6.47
C LYS A 25 -21.93 1.34 6.09
N TRP A 26 -21.21 0.63 6.95
CA TRP A 26 -20.91 -0.78 6.77
C TRP A 26 -22.17 -1.64 6.89
N LYS A 27 -22.35 -2.57 5.97
CA LYS A 27 -23.47 -3.51 5.96
C LYS A 27 -22.93 -4.93 6.07
N THR A 28 -23.52 -5.72 6.99
CA THR A 28 -23.25 -7.15 7.14
C THR A 28 -23.94 -7.96 6.04
N TYR A 29 -23.31 -9.05 5.61
CA TYR A 29 -23.81 -9.98 4.62
C TYR A 29 -23.90 -11.38 5.23
N ASP A 30 -24.89 -12.16 4.80
CA ASP A 30 -25.06 -13.55 5.25
C ASP A 30 -24.07 -14.48 4.51
N ASP A 31 -23.88 -14.26 3.21
CA ASP A 31 -22.89 -14.97 2.41
C ASP A 31 -21.50 -14.30 2.54
N PRO A 32 -20.41 -15.08 2.39
CA PRO A 32 -19.06 -14.53 2.41
C PRO A 32 -18.86 -13.41 1.37
N VAL A 33 -18.41 -12.24 1.82
CA VAL A 33 -18.13 -11.11 0.94
C VAL A 33 -17.01 -11.44 -0.05
N GLN A 34 -17.18 -10.98 -1.30
CA GLN A 34 -16.17 -11.09 -2.34
C GLN A 34 -15.68 -9.70 -2.72
N ILE A 35 -14.35 -9.55 -2.74
CA ILE A 35 -13.70 -8.28 -3.06
C ILE A 35 -12.80 -8.51 -4.27
N PRO A 36 -13.09 -7.90 -5.44
CA PRO A 36 -12.14 -7.85 -6.54
C PRO A 36 -10.87 -7.13 -6.11
N ILE A 37 -9.72 -7.76 -6.31
CA ILE A 37 -8.40 -7.18 -6.08
C ILE A 37 -7.74 -7.05 -7.46
N LEU A 38 -7.49 -5.82 -7.89
CA LEU A 38 -6.83 -5.54 -9.17
C LEU A 38 -5.37 -5.23 -8.91
N MET A 39 -4.48 -6.11 -9.39
CA MET A 39 -3.04 -6.00 -9.22
C MET A 39 -2.41 -5.34 -10.45
N TYR A 40 -1.67 -4.28 -10.23
CA TYR A 40 -0.85 -3.56 -11.19
C TYR A 40 0.61 -3.62 -10.76
N HIS A 41 1.54 -3.28 -11.65
CA HIS A 41 2.95 -3.08 -11.33
C HIS A 41 3.41 -1.72 -11.86
N ALA A 42 3.62 -1.58 -13.16
CA ALA A 42 4.08 -0.37 -13.80
C ALA A 42 2.99 0.32 -14.64
N VAL A 43 2.98 1.66 -14.64
CA VAL A 43 2.07 2.48 -15.44
C VAL A 43 2.88 3.48 -16.25
N HIS A 44 3.26 3.09 -17.46
CA HIS A 44 3.97 3.96 -18.42
C HIS A 44 3.74 3.48 -19.85
N VAL A 45 4.22 4.25 -20.83
CA VAL A 45 4.28 3.79 -22.21
C VAL A 45 5.44 2.82 -22.33
N MET A 46 5.13 1.55 -22.63
CA MET A 46 6.13 0.49 -22.71
C MET A 46 7.18 0.77 -23.78
N ASP A 47 8.46 0.72 -23.40
CA ASP A 47 9.56 0.72 -24.35
C ASP A 47 9.67 -0.64 -25.04
N PRO A 48 10.05 -0.74 -26.32
CA PRO A 48 10.26 -2.02 -27.01
C PRO A 48 11.23 -2.96 -26.30
N SER A 49 12.21 -2.46 -25.55
CA SER A 49 13.14 -3.28 -24.77
C SER A 49 12.49 -3.98 -23.57
N GLU A 50 11.31 -3.54 -23.14
CA GLU A 50 10.54 -4.08 -22.02
C GLU A 50 9.54 -5.18 -22.43
N ALA A 51 9.55 -5.61 -23.68
CA ALA A 51 8.58 -6.57 -24.25
C ALA A 51 8.46 -7.88 -23.43
N SER A 52 9.51 -8.31 -22.72
CA SER A 52 9.47 -9.45 -21.80
C SER A 52 8.58 -9.22 -20.57
N ASN A 53 8.33 -7.98 -20.21
CA ASN A 53 7.55 -7.56 -19.04
C ASN A 53 6.21 -6.92 -19.43
N ALA A 54 5.77 -7.06 -20.69
CA ALA A 54 4.57 -6.42 -21.22
C ALA A 54 3.30 -6.70 -20.39
N ASN A 55 3.22 -7.86 -19.74
CA ASN A 55 2.12 -8.24 -18.85
C ASN A 55 2.11 -7.50 -17.50
N LEU A 56 3.18 -6.78 -17.17
CA LEU A 56 3.32 -6.00 -15.93
C LEU A 56 3.15 -4.49 -16.18
N ILE A 57 3.03 -4.06 -17.45
CA ILE A 57 3.01 -2.66 -17.84
C ILE A 57 1.64 -2.29 -18.41
N VAL A 58 1.05 -1.22 -17.90
CA VAL A 58 -0.22 -0.66 -18.41
C VAL A 58 0.05 0.76 -18.92
N ALA A 59 -0.36 1.03 -20.16
CA ALA A 59 -0.26 2.38 -20.73
C ALA A 59 -1.11 3.39 -19.91
N PRO A 60 -0.64 4.63 -19.69
CA PRO A 60 -1.33 5.62 -18.86
C PRO A 60 -2.78 5.88 -19.27
N ASP A 61 -3.07 5.98 -20.58
CA ASP A 61 -4.42 6.22 -21.09
C ASP A 61 -5.35 5.03 -20.76
N ASN A 62 -4.85 3.81 -20.88
CA ASN A 62 -5.61 2.60 -20.51
C ASN A 62 -5.87 2.55 -19.01
N PHE A 63 -4.85 2.86 -18.19
CA PHE A 63 -5.00 2.94 -16.75
C PHE A 63 -6.05 3.98 -16.36
N GLU A 64 -5.96 5.20 -16.91
CA GLU A 64 -6.94 6.26 -16.65
C GLU A 64 -8.36 5.84 -17.05
N ALA A 65 -8.53 5.22 -18.22
CA ALA A 65 -9.83 4.72 -18.67
C ALA A 65 -10.42 3.67 -17.72
N GLN A 66 -9.59 2.75 -17.18
CA GLN A 66 -9.99 1.75 -16.19
C GLN A 66 -10.45 2.41 -14.88
N ILE A 67 -9.66 3.35 -14.34
CA ILE A 67 -10.02 4.08 -13.12
C ILE A 67 -11.33 4.85 -13.31
N LYS A 68 -11.44 5.59 -14.43
CA LYS A 68 -12.66 6.31 -14.76
C LYS A 68 -13.88 5.41 -14.82
N ALA A 69 -13.78 4.26 -15.49
CA ALA A 69 -14.88 3.31 -15.62
C ALA A 69 -15.35 2.78 -14.26
N MET A 70 -14.42 2.49 -13.33
CA MET A 70 -14.77 2.06 -11.97
C MET A 70 -15.45 3.19 -11.18
N VAL A 71 -14.98 4.43 -11.29
CA VAL A 71 -15.60 5.59 -10.64
C VAL A 71 -17.00 5.85 -11.19
N ASP A 72 -17.17 5.85 -12.51
CA ASP A 72 -18.46 6.04 -13.16
C ASP A 72 -19.46 4.92 -12.80
N ALA A 73 -18.97 3.70 -12.60
CA ALA A 73 -19.78 2.57 -12.14
C ALA A 73 -20.10 2.62 -10.63
N GLY A 74 -19.56 3.58 -9.87
CA GLY A 74 -19.82 3.77 -8.45
C GLY A 74 -19.10 2.79 -7.53
N TYR A 75 -17.91 2.33 -7.92
CA TYR A 75 -17.06 1.51 -7.05
C TYR A 75 -16.48 2.31 -5.88
N TYR A 76 -16.46 1.70 -4.71
CA TYR A 76 -15.75 2.17 -3.54
C TYR A 76 -14.35 1.52 -3.51
N PHE A 77 -13.32 2.35 -3.41
CA PHE A 77 -11.92 1.91 -3.36
C PHE A 77 -11.51 1.66 -1.92
N LEU A 78 -11.20 0.41 -1.60
CA LEU A 78 -10.84 -0.03 -0.26
C LEU A 78 -9.38 0.30 0.09
N THR A 79 -9.14 0.58 1.38
CA THR A 79 -7.80 0.56 1.97
C THR A 79 -7.46 -0.84 2.49
N PRO A 80 -6.20 -1.13 2.87
CA PRO A 80 -5.84 -2.40 3.52
C PRO A 80 -6.67 -2.68 4.78
N GLU A 81 -6.87 -1.68 5.63
CA GLU A 81 -7.65 -1.80 6.87
C GLU A 81 -9.13 -2.06 6.58
N GLU A 82 -9.69 -1.36 5.57
CA GLU A 82 -11.07 -1.58 5.14
C GLU A 82 -11.25 -2.98 4.53
N THR A 83 -10.27 -3.47 3.79
CA THR A 83 -10.26 -4.83 3.23
C THR A 83 -10.16 -5.88 4.33
N TYR A 84 -9.27 -5.69 5.31
CA TYR A 84 -9.17 -6.56 6.47
C TYR A 84 -10.48 -6.63 7.25
N LYS A 85 -11.09 -5.46 7.53
CA LYS A 85 -12.39 -5.38 8.19
C LYS A 85 -13.47 -6.12 7.40
N ALA A 86 -13.51 -5.93 6.09
CA ALA A 86 -14.50 -6.57 5.23
C ALA A 86 -14.44 -8.09 5.33
N PHE A 87 -13.25 -8.68 5.28
CA PHE A 87 -13.09 -10.13 5.39
C PHE A 87 -13.27 -10.66 6.81
N SER A 88 -12.79 -9.94 7.85
CA SER A 88 -12.86 -10.42 9.24
C SER A 88 -14.26 -10.31 9.85
N GLU A 89 -15.05 -9.32 9.45
CA GLU A 89 -16.38 -9.06 9.99
C GLU A 89 -17.52 -9.40 9.00
N ASN A 90 -17.19 -9.85 7.81
CA ASN A 90 -18.12 -10.13 6.70
C ASN A 90 -19.02 -8.93 6.36
N VAL A 91 -18.40 -7.74 6.18
CA VAL A 91 -19.10 -6.47 5.96
C VAL A 91 -18.53 -5.73 4.75
N LEU A 92 -19.36 -4.90 4.09
CA LEU A 92 -18.88 -4.00 3.03
C LEU A 92 -19.36 -2.57 3.26
N PRO A 93 -18.56 -1.54 2.88
CA PRO A 93 -18.94 -0.13 2.97
C PRO A 93 -19.85 0.32 1.82
N ALA A 94 -19.93 -0.46 0.75
CA ALA A 94 -20.74 -0.21 -0.44
C ALA A 94 -21.09 -1.52 -1.15
N LYS A 95 -22.07 -1.49 -2.05
CA LYS A 95 -22.45 -2.69 -2.87
C LYS A 95 -21.37 -3.08 -3.87
N LYS A 96 -20.66 -2.09 -4.42
CA LYS A 96 -19.55 -2.29 -5.34
C LYS A 96 -18.28 -1.82 -4.67
N VAL A 97 -17.35 -2.72 -4.46
CA VAL A 97 -16.04 -2.46 -3.86
C VAL A 97 -14.95 -3.00 -4.75
N VAL A 98 -13.77 -2.41 -4.67
CA VAL A 98 -12.56 -2.89 -5.32
C VAL A 98 -11.36 -2.50 -4.46
N TRP A 99 -10.34 -3.33 -4.44
CA TRP A 99 -9.04 -2.99 -3.87
C TRP A 99 -8.02 -2.93 -5.00
N LEU A 100 -7.46 -1.74 -5.23
CA LEU A 100 -6.38 -1.53 -6.19
C LEU A 100 -5.05 -1.75 -5.49
N THR A 101 -4.24 -2.67 -6.01
CA THR A 101 -2.89 -2.93 -5.53
C THR A 101 -1.87 -2.72 -6.63
N PHE A 102 -0.71 -2.23 -6.26
CA PHE A 102 0.47 -2.11 -7.09
C PHE A 102 1.62 -2.81 -6.39
N ASP A 103 2.47 -3.49 -7.12
CA ASP A 103 3.63 -4.17 -6.55
C ASP A 103 4.93 -3.48 -6.95
N ASP A 104 6.03 -3.81 -6.27
CA ASP A 104 7.43 -3.42 -6.46
C ASP A 104 7.83 -2.02 -5.97
N GLY A 105 6.93 -1.06 -5.86
CA GLY A 105 7.26 0.31 -5.47
C GLY A 105 7.97 1.09 -6.58
N ASN A 106 7.56 0.92 -7.83
CA ASN A 106 8.09 1.64 -8.99
C ASN A 106 7.78 3.14 -8.91
N GLU A 107 8.68 3.99 -9.39
CA GLU A 107 8.56 5.45 -9.34
C GLU A 107 7.42 5.97 -10.23
N ASP A 108 7.04 5.24 -11.28
CA ASP A 108 5.91 5.60 -12.14
C ASP A 108 4.57 5.57 -11.41
N PHE A 109 4.48 4.85 -10.29
CA PHE A 109 3.34 4.97 -9.39
C PHE A 109 3.17 6.41 -8.87
N TYR A 110 4.27 7.10 -8.54
CA TYR A 110 4.22 8.51 -8.10
C TYR A 110 4.05 9.47 -9.27
N THR A 111 4.81 9.26 -10.35
CA THR A 111 4.89 10.25 -11.44
C THR A 111 3.72 10.17 -12.41
N ILE A 112 3.06 9.01 -12.54
CA ILE A 112 2.01 8.76 -13.54
C ILE A 112 0.71 8.26 -12.88
N ALA A 113 0.74 7.15 -12.14
CA ALA A 113 -0.47 6.55 -11.59
C ALA A 113 -1.15 7.43 -10.53
N TYR A 114 -0.37 8.00 -9.60
CA TYR A 114 -0.90 8.83 -8.52
C TYR A 114 -1.63 10.11 -8.98
N PRO A 115 -1.15 10.89 -9.94
CA PRO A 115 -1.91 12.00 -10.49
C PRO A 115 -3.30 11.59 -11.03
N ILE A 116 -3.38 10.44 -11.71
CA ILE A 116 -4.63 9.87 -12.21
C ILE A 116 -5.53 9.47 -11.04
N LEU A 117 -5.03 8.69 -10.08
CA LEU A 117 -5.78 8.28 -8.90
C LEU A 117 -6.31 9.48 -8.10
N LYS A 118 -5.48 10.50 -7.92
CA LYS A 118 -5.85 11.75 -7.23
C LYS A 118 -6.95 12.50 -7.97
N LYS A 119 -6.88 12.61 -9.30
CA LYS A 119 -7.91 13.24 -10.16
C LYS A 119 -9.29 12.62 -9.92
N TYR A 120 -9.35 11.30 -9.83
CA TYR A 120 -10.58 10.53 -9.65
C TYR A 120 -10.92 10.23 -8.18
N LYS A 121 -10.12 10.69 -7.22
CA LYS A 121 -10.26 10.41 -5.77
C LYS A 121 -10.27 8.89 -5.48
N ALA A 122 -9.62 8.11 -6.31
CA ALA A 122 -9.45 6.68 -6.15
C ALA A 122 -8.32 6.40 -5.15
N LYS A 123 -8.52 5.43 -4.25
CA LYS A 123 -7.50 4.95 -3.32
C LYS A 123 -6.77 3.76 -3.94
N ALA A 124 -5.50 3.60 -3.62
CA ALA A 124 -4.72 2.43 -4.00
C ALA A 124 -3.67 2.09 -2.93
N THR A 125 -3.22 0.85 -2.94
CA THR A 125 -2.13 0.33 -2.10
C THR A 125 -0.94 0.01 -2.98
N ASN A 126 0.28 0.42 -2.57
CA ASN A 126 1.50 -0.05 -3.21
C ASN A 126 2.29 -0.94 -2.23
N ASN A 127 2.59 -2.17 -2.65
CA ASN A 127 3.36 -3.14 -1.91
C ASN A 127 4.85 -2.94 -2.21
N ILE A 128 5.63 -2.59 -1.21
CA ILE A 128 6.97 -2.03 -1.35
C ILE A 128 8.05 -3.07 -1.13
N ILE A 129 8.99 -3.19 -2.07
CA ILE A 129 10.27 -3.86 -1.87
C ILE A 129 11.16 -2.90 -1.06
N THR A 130 11.17 -3.05 0.26
CA THR A 130 11.75 -2.04 1.16
C THR A 130 13.27 -1.89 1.04
N GLY A 131 13.96 -2.94 0.63
CA GLY A 131 15.41 -2.90 0.38
C GLY A 131 15.79 -1.96 -0.76
N PHE A 132 14.95 -1.84 -1.80
CA PHE A 132 15.19 -0.93 -2.91
C PHE A 132 15.05 0.54 -2.46
N VAL A 133 14.01 0.83 -1.70
CA VAL A 133 13.81 2.16 -1.10
C VAL A 133 14.95 2.52 -0.15
N LYS A 134 15.36 1.58 0.71
CA LYS A 134 16.46 1.80 1.68
C LYS A 134 17.79 2.07 0.99
N LYS A 135 18.05 1.44 -0.15
CA LYS A 135 19.27 1.64 -0.96
C LYS A 135 19.20 2.91 -1.81
N GLY A 136 18.04 3.53 -1.96
CA GLY A 136 17.83 4.68 -2.85
C GLY A 136 17.96 4.31 -4.33
N ASN A 137 17.48 3.14 -4.72
CA ASN A 137 17.53 2.70 -6.11
C ASN A 137 16.79 3.68 -7.02
N VAL A 138 17.41 4.02 -8.14
CA VAL A 138 16.76 4.81 -9.20
C VAL A 138 15.58 4.01 -9.77
N GLY A 139 14.47 4.72 -10.04
CA GLY A 139 13.25 4.09 -10.56
C GLY A 139 12.32 3.50 -9.49
N ASN A 140 12.69 3.61 -8.20
CA ASN A 140 11.82 3.22 -7.09
C ASN A 140 11.36 4.43 -6.27
N LEU A 141 10.23 4.28 -5.61
CA LEU A 141 9.64 5.29 -4.73
C LEU A 141 10.59 5.67 -3.58
N THR A 142 10.56 6.93 -3.21
CA THR A 142 11.23 7.44 -2.01
C THR A 142 10.25 7.54 -0.83
N VAL A 143 10.77 7.52 0.39
CA VAL A 143 9.97 7.76 1.61
C VAL A 143 9.23 9.11 1.55
N LYS A 144 9.84 10.14 0.97
CA LYS A 144 9.21 11.45 0.80
C LYS A 144 7.98 11.39 -0.10
N GLN A 145 8.09 10.75 -1.26
CA GLN A 145 6.98 10.55 -2.20
C GLN A 145 5.84 9.74 -1.55
N MET A 146 6.18 8.64 -0.85
CA MET A 146 5.19 7.85 -0.14
C MET A 146 4.42 8.67 0.90
N LYS A 147 5.09 9.48 1.73
CA LYS A 147 4.45 10.36 2.72
C LYS A 147 3.51 11.38 2.08
N GLU A 148 3.90 11.95 0.94
CA GLU A 148 3.05 12.86 0.19
C GLU A 148 1.77 12.18 -0.28
N MET A 149 1.91 10.99 -0.89
CA MET A 149 0.79 10.22 -1.43
C MET A 149 -0.19 9.75 -0.35
N MET A 150 0.30 9.41 0.85
CA MET A 150 -0.55 9.02 1.98
C MET A 150 -1.55 10.11 2.37
N ALA A 151 -1.19 11.38 2.25
CA ALA A 151 -2.09 12.50 2.51
C ALA A 151 -3.29 12.55 1.54
N HIS A 152 -3.23 11.80 0.45
CA HIS A 152 -4.25 11.72 -0.59
C HIS A 152 -4.87 10.32 -0.77
N GLY A 153 -4.76 9.47 0.27
CA GLY A 153 -5.46 8.18 0.31
C GLY A 153 -4.69 7.00 -0.28
N MET A 154 -3.42 7.17 -0.66
CA MET A 154 -2.56 6.04 -1.00
C MET A 154 -2.05 5.36 0.28
N SER A 155 -1.88 4.05 0.24
CA SER A 155 -1.32 3.26 1.33
C SER A 155 -0.14 2.43 0.86
N PHE A 156 0.75 2.08 1.79
CA PHE A 156 1.97 1.34 1.50
C PHE A 156 2.06 0.12 2.41
N GLN A 157 2.23 -1.05 1.80
CA GLN A 157 2.26 -2.34 2.47
C GLN A 157 3.51 -3.13 2.07
N SER A 158 3.69 -4.31 2.61
CA SER A 158 4.93 -5.08 2.43
C SER A 158 4.95 -5.87 1.12
N HIS A 159 6.10 -5.85 0.44
CA HIS A 159 6.50 -6.79 -0.62
C HIS A 159 7.86 -7.39 -0.31
N THR A 160 8.12 -7.70 0.97
CA THR A 160 9.40 -8.15 1.52
C THR A 160 10.52 -7.09 1.46
N VAL A 161 11.71 -7.46 1.87
CA VAL A 161 12.89 -6.58 1.79
C VAL A 161 13.54 -6.65 0.41
N ASN A 162 13.80 -7.87 -0.10
CA ASN A 162 14.61 -8.09 -1.30
C ASN A 162 13.88 -8.84 -2.42
N HIS A 163 12.59 -9.09 -2.29
CA HIS A 163 11.77 -9.81 -3.27
C HIS A 163 12.27 -11.25 -3.56
N PRO A 164 12.57 -12.08 -2.54
CA PRO A 164 13.03 -13.45 -2.78
C PRO A 164 11.88 -14.38 -3.17
N ASP A 165 12.23 -15.50 -3.79
CA ASP A 165 11.30 -16.63 -3.93
C ASP A 165 11.11 -17.30 -2.56
N LEU A 166 10.02 -16.93 -1.86
CA LEU A 166 9.72 -17.44 -0.52
C LEU A 166 9.45 -18.95 -0.50
N SER A 167 9.09 -19.56 -1.62
CA SER A 167 8.79 -21.00 -1.67
C SER A 167 10.03 -21.89 -1.46
N VAL A 168 11.21 -21.35 -1.74
CA VAL A 168 12.51 -22.06 -1.64
C VAL A 168 13.49 -21.40 -0.66
N THR A 169 13.11 -20.26 -0.08
CA THR A 169 13.92 -19.54 0.92
C THR A 169 13.82 -20.25 2.28
N ASP A 170 14.93 -20.29 3.03
CA ASP A 170 14.93 -20.85 4.39
C ASP A 170 14.09 -20.02 5.38
N LYS A 171 13.68 -20.67 6.47
CA LYS A 171 12.76 -20.08 7.47
C LYS A 171 13.32 -18.83 8.14
N ALA A 172 14.61 -18.76 8.44
CA ALA A 172 15.22 -17.63 9.12
C ALA A 172 15.21 -16.41 8.19
N THR A 173 15.64 -16.59 6.95
CA THR A 173 15.62 -15.57 5.91
C THR A 173 14.17 -15.11 5.61
N GLN A 174 13.21 -16.04 5.48
CA GLN A 174 11.80 -15.65 5.31
C GLN A 174 11.32 -14.77 6.46
N LYS A 175 11.62 -15.12 7.72
CA LYS A 175 11.25 -14.31 8.88
C LYS A 175 11.82 -12.90 8.77
N ASP A 176 13.11 -12.76 8.44
CA ASP A 176 13.79 -11.46 8.33
C ASP A 176 13.21 -10.63 7.17
N GLU A 177 12.91 -11.24 6.04
CA GLU A 177 12.26 -10.59 4.90
C GLU A 177 10.89 -10.01 5.24
N LEU A 178 10.11 -10.74 6.02
CA LEU A 178 8.77 -10.33 6.44
C LEU A 178 8.84 -9.25 7.54
N THR A 179 9.61 -9.49 8.62
CA THR A 179 9.64 -8.57 9.78
C THR A 179 10.34 -7.26 9.49
N ASN A 180 11.51 -7.30 8.84
CA ASN A 180 12.28 -6.09 8.54
C ASN A 180 11.58 -5.19 7.52
N SER A 181 10.75 -5.76 6.63
CA SER A 181 9.93 -4.98 5.72
C SER A 181 8.86 -4.17 6.46
N ILE A 182 8.18 -4.79 7.44
CA ILE A 182 7.21 -4.11 8.29
C ILE A 182 7.88 -3.01 9.10
N ASP A 183 8.95 -3.36 9.82
CA ASP A 183 9.67 -2.43 10.70
C ASP A 183 10.12 -1.18 9.93
N PHE A 184 10.64 -1.36 8.71
CA PHE A 184 11.03 -0.25 7.86
C PHE A 184 9.86 0.66 7.50
N LEU A 185 8.75 0.10 7.03
CA LEU A 185 7.60 0.89 6.59
C LEU A 185 6.92 1.58 7.78
N GLU A 186 6.72 0.88 8.89
CA GLU A 186 6.12 1.46 10.10
C GLU A 186 6.97 2.59 10.68
N ASP A 187 8.30 2.41 10.76
CA ASP A 187 9.23 3.45 11.23
C ASP A 187 9.24 4.67 10.30
N LYS A 188 9.36 4.44 8.99
CA LYS A 188 9.52 5.54 8.03
C LYS A 188 8.22 6.28 7.73
N LEU A 189 7.08 5.58 7.71
CA LEU A 189 5.79 6.16 7.30
C LEU A 189 4.87 6.47 8.48
N ASN A 190 5.19 6.03 9.70
CA ASN A 190 4.33 6.15 10.89
C ASN A 190 2.91 5.62 10.60
N THR A 191 2.83 4.43 10.02
CA THR A 191 1.59 3.74 9.63
C THR A 191 1.60 2.31 10.13
N LYS A 192 0.51 1.58 9.97
CA LYS A 192 0.47 0.14 10.23
C LYS A 192 0.61 -0.64 8.93
N VAL A 193 1.40 -1.72 9.00
CA VAL A 193 1.58 -2.67 7.91
C VAL A 193 0.93 -3.99 8.31
N ASN A 194 -0.19 -4.31 7.70
CA ASN A 194 -1.01 -5.46 8.06
C ASN A 194 -1.25 -6.43 6.89
N THR A 195 -0.70 -6.15 5.73
CA THR A 195 -0.79 -7.02 4.55
C THR A 195 0.56 -7.22 3.88
N ILE A 196 0.68 -8.32 3.14
CA ILE A 196 1.83 -8.65 2.32
C ILE A 196 1.37 -9.16 0.95
N ALA A 197 2.01 -8.70 -0.11
CA ALA A 197 2.02 -9.39 -1.39
C ALA A 197 3.23 -10.33 -1.42
N TYR A 198 3.02 -11.61 -1.75
CA TYR A 198 4.12 -12.57 -1.87
C TYR A 198 4.86 -12.37 -3.19
N PRO A 199 6.20 -12.19 -3.17
CA PRO A 199 6.99 -12.05 -4.40
C PRO A 199 6.66 -13.11 -5.44
N SER A 200 6.29 -12.68 -6.65
CA SER A 200 5.88 -13.56 -7.77
C SER A 200 4.76 -14.56 -7.41
N GLY A 201 3.98 -14.29 -6.37
CA GLY A 201 2.96 -15.22 -5.85
C GLY A 201 3.54 -16.51 -5.27
N ARG A 202 4.84 -16.58 -4.98
CA ARG A 202 5.53 -17.79 -4.53
C ARG A 202 5.65 -17.82 -3.01
N TYR A 203 5.15 -18.89 -2.39
CA TYR A 203 5.19 -19.11 -0.96
C TYR A 203 5.14 -20.61 -0.64
N ASN A 204 5.45 -20.99 0.60
CA ASN A 204 5.30 -22.33 1.13
C ASN A 204 4.58 -22.29 2.50
N GLN A 205 4.40 -23.46 3.15
CA GLN A 205 3.71 -23.51 4.45
C GLN A 205 4.41 -22.68 5.52
N THR A 206 5.76 -22.65 5.50
CA THR A 206 6.54 -21.80 6.43
C THR A 206 6.22 -20.33 6.25
N THR A 207 6.09 -19.87 4.99
CA THR A 207 5.67 -18.50 4.68
C THR A 207 4.32 -18.16 5.28
N LEU A 208 3.32 -19.04 5.11
CA LEU A 208 1.98 -18.85 5.64
C LEU A 208 1.97 -18.80 7.18
N ASP A 209 2.72 -19.69 7.83
CA ASP A 209 2.81 -19.76 9.30
C ASP A 209 3.51 -18.52 9.88
N LEU A 210 4.50 -17.98 9.21
CA LEU A 210 5.16 -16.73 9.59
C LEU A 210 4.24 -15.53 9.33
N ALA A 211 3.65 -15.43 8.13
CA ALA A 211 2.78 -14.32 7.78
C ALA A 211 1.59 -14.18 8.74
N LYS A 212 0.93 -15.28 9.11
CA LYS A 212 -0.16 -15.28 10.12
C LYS A 212 0.23 -14.72 11.49
N LYS A 213 1.51 -14.79 11.85
CA LYS A 213 2.03 -14.27 13.13
C LYS A 213 2.47 -12.81 13.03
N THR A 214 2.79 -12.36 11.84
CA THR A 214 3.44 -11.08 11.57
C THR A 214 2.47 -10.05 11.02
N TYR A 215 1.57 -10.47 10.14
CA TYR A 215 0.52 -9.62 9.54
C TYR A 215 -0.84 -9.95 10.16
N LYS A 216 -1.70 -8.96 10.24
CA LYS A 216 -3.05 -9.09 10.82
C LYS A 216 -4.12 -9.14 9.74
#